data_5c682b9f0566bbac2d1a30b91272f920
#
_entry.id   5c682b9f0566bbac2d1a30b91272f920
#
_cell.length_a   1.000
_cell.length_b   1.000
_cell.length_c   1.000
_cell.angle_alpha   90.00
_cell.angle_beta   90.00
_cell.angle_gamma   90.00
#
_symmetry.space_group_name_H-M   'P 1'
#
loop_
_entity.id
_entity.type
_entity.pdbx_description
1 polymer ?
#
loop_
_entity_poly.entity_id
_entity_poly.type
_entity_poly.pdbx_seq_one_letter_code
_entity_poly.pdbx_strand_id
1 'polypeptide(L)'
;MTLTPAFTLCFLLHGDDVLMLHRRFPPNRGLWNGVGGHIEPGETPRQAVIREVAEETGYRITEPHFEGLLTWDGFEIPPGGIAIFTADVPHREFVTNHEGELAWQPRPWACTAPEVVDNIHVFLPRILAGEPLLHYHFSYKDGERVRDVIGPLPPDFKLDKPYQPEMGYAEEQRGEFLLSFDKDRLQLDVVEDFLAQQSYWAEGRPFVVIETSIQNSVCLGIYRQGLQVAFARLVTDQATFAWLCDVFVDQSLRGQGLGKWLVEAACRYADRQGIKRTLLATKDAHRLYEHYGGFHSLEIPGKWMSRTHPDFE
;
A
#
# COMPACT_ATOMS: atom_id res chain seq x y z
N MET A 1 -6.59 5.22 15.25
CA MET A 1 -6.03 5.07 13.89
C MET A 1 -7.08 5.59 12.94
N THR A 2 -6.79 6.65 12.21
CA THR A 2 -7.73 7.17 11.19
C THR A 2 -7.73 6.19 10.04
N LEU A 3 -8.85 5.54 9.78
CA LEU A 3 -8.96 4.54 8.74
C LEU A 3 -9.07 5.27 7.39
N THR A 4 -7.98 5.26 6.62
CA THR A 4 -7.93 5.83 5.27
C THR A 4 -8.02 4.69 4.27
N PRO A 5 -9.03 4.63 3.39
CA PRO A 5 -9.12 3.58 2.38
C PRO A 5 -7.95 3.67 1.40
N ALA A 6 -7.42 2.53 1.01
CA ALA A 6 -6.36 2.41 -0.01
C ALA A 6 -6.91 2.09 -1.40
N PHE A 7 -8.21 1.80 -1.48
CA PHE A 7 -8.87 1.38 -2.71
C PHE A 7 -10.22 2.10 -2.89
N THR A 8 -10.67 2.13 -4.12
CA THR A 8 -12.05 2.52 -4.49
C THR A 8 -12.77 1.37 -5.18
N LEU A 9 -14.08 1.36 -5.06
CA LEU A 9 -14.98 0.46 -5.77
C LEU A 9 -16.20 1.26 -6.21
N CYS A 10 -16.56 1.20 -7.49
CA CYS A 10 -17.67 1.93 -8.07
C CYS A 10 -18.63 1.00 -8.80
N PHE A 11 -19.90 1.18 -8.56
CA PHE A 11 -20.98 0.55 -9.33
C PHE A 11 -21.60 1.60 -10.25
N LEU A 12 -21.35 1.48 -11.56
CA LEU A 12 -21.95 2.35 -12.57
C LEU A 12 -23.36 1.85 -12.88
N LEU A 13 -24.32 2.76 -12.84
CA LEU A 13 -25.74 2.47 -12.95
C LEU A 13 -26.31 3.04 -14.25
N HIS A 14 -27.14 2.24 -14.95
CA HIS A 14 -27.92 2.68 -16.08
C HIS A 14 -29.28 1.99 -16.08
N GLY A 15 -30.33 2.72 -15.75
CA GLY A 15 -31.68 2.15 -15.57
C GLY A 15 -31.68 1.08 -14.46
N ASP A 16 -32.11 -0.13 -14.77
CA ASP A 16 -32.17 -1.25 -13.83
C ASP A 16 -30.92 -2.14 -13.85
N ASP A 17 -29.88 -1.72 -14.55
CA ASP A 17 -28.63 -2.47 -14.67
C ASP A 17 -27.46 -1.80 -13.96
N VAL A 18 -26.45 -2.61 -13.65
CA VAL A 18 -25.16 -2.21 -13.09
C VAL A 18 -24.04 -2.75 -13.96
N LEU A 19 -23.02 -1.94 -14.25
CA LEU A 19 -21.84 -2.40 -14.96
C LEU A 19 -20.93 -3.17 -13.99
N MET A 20 -20.66 -4.43 -14.33
CA MET A 20 -19.83 -5.33 -13.55
C MET A 20 -18.57 -5.72 -14.33
N LEU A 21 -17.47 -5.94 -13.60
CA LEU A 21 -16.17 -6.39 -14.09
C LEU A 21 -15.94 -7.85 -13.69
N HIS A 22 -15.82 -8.76 -14.66
CA HIS A 22 -15.38 -10.14 -14.43
C HIS A 22 -13.86 -10.17 -14.35
N ARG A 23 -13.32 -10.28 -13.13
CA ARG A 23 -11.90 -10.09 -12.86
C ARG A 23 -11.00 -11.17 -13.45
N ARG A 24 -9.97 -10.78 -14.16
CA ARG A 24 -8.94 -11.67 -14.71
C ARG A 24 -7.82 -11.97 -13.72
N PHE A 25 -7.56 -11.06 -12.78
CA PHE A 25 -6.44 -11.14 -11.83
C PHE A 25 -6.90 -11.21 -10.38
N PRO A 26 -6.07 -11.77 -9.46
CA PRO A 26 -6.30 -11.67 -8.01
C PRO A 26 -6.30 -10.22 -7.51
N PRO A 27 -6.94 -9.93 -6.37
CA PRO A 27 -7.84 -10.83 -5.64
C PRO A 27 -9.15 -11.04 -6.38
N ASN A 28 -9.94 -12.03 -5.98
CA ASN A 28 -11.26 -12.34 -6.57
C ASN A 28 -11.22 -12.75 -8.06
N ARG A 29 -10.15 -13.37 -8.53
CA ARG A 29 -10.04 -13.85 -9.91
C ARG A 29 -11.18 -14.78 -10.28
N GLY A 30 -11.82 -14.51 -11.41
CA GLY A 30 -12.94 -15.30 -11.93
C GLY A 30 -14.30 -14.96 -11.30
N LEU A 31 -14.37 -13.91 -10.48
CA LEU A 31 -15.61 -13.39 -9.91
C LEU A 31 -15.94 -12.01 -10.49
N TRP A 32 -17.24 -11.68 -10.47
CA TRP A 32 -17.73 -10.37 -10.86
C TRP A 32 -17.64 -9.38 -9.69
N ASN A 33 -17.18 -8.17 -10.00
CA ASN A 33 -16.97 -7.08 -9.04
C ASN A 33 -17.44 -5.75 -9.65
N GLY A 34 -17.44 -4.66 -8.87
CA GLY A 34 -17.50 -3.31 -9.40
C GLY A 34 -16.17 -2.90 -10.06
N VAL A 35 -16.13 -1.75 -10.71
CA VAL A 35 -14.93 -1.14 -11.26
C VAL A 35 -14.21 -0.32 -10.18
N GLY A 36 -12.90 -0.16 -10.28
CA GLY A 36 -12.10 0.63 -9.33
C GLY A 36 -10.78 -0.03 -8.98
N GLY A 37 -9.93 0.71 -8.30
CA GLY A 37 -8.56 0.27 -8.04
C GLY A 37 -7.92 1.01 -6.89
N HIS A 38 -6.61 1.14 -6.95
CA HIS A 38 -5.80 1.77 -5.91
C HIS A 38 -5.98 3.30 -5.91
N ILE A 39 -5.99 3.86 -4.73
CA ILE A 39 -5.90 5.31 -4.56
C ILE A 39 -4.42 5.68 -4.61
N GLU A 40 -4.02 6.55 -5.51
CA GLU A 40 -2.63 6.99 -5.61
C GLU A 40 -2.25 7.96 -4.48
N PRO A 41 -0.97 8.03 -4.09
CA PRO A 41 -0.49 8.98 -3.10
C PRO A 41 -0.88 10.42 -3.46
N GLY A 42 -1.53 11.11 -2.53
CA GLY A 42 -2.01 12.48 -2.73
C GLY A 42 -3.41 12.60 -3.35
N GLU A 43 -3.99 11.51 -3.88
CA GLU A 43 -5.38 11.51 -4.34
C GLU A 43 -6.36 11.40 -3.16
N THR A 44 -7.49 12.05 -3.26
CA THR A 44 -8.66 11.71 -2.44
C THR A 44 -9.37 10.47 -3.02
N PRO A 45 -10.13 9.70 -2.23
CA PRO A 45 -10.93 8.58 -2.74
C PRO A 45 -11.85 8.99 -3.90
N ARG A 46 -12.36 10.22 -3.88
CA ARG A 46 -13.19 10.76 -4.96
C ARG A 46 -12.40 11.01 -6.26
N GLN A 47 -11.19 11.51 -6.17
CA GLN A 47 -10.31 11.70 -7.34
C GLN A 47 -9.91 10.36 -7.95
N ALA A 48 -9.53 9.40 -7.10
CA ALA A 48 -9.15 8.06 -7.53
C ALA A 48 -10.29 7.35 -8.26
N VAL A 49 -11.51 7.35 -7.71
CA VAL A 49 -12.63 6.67 -8.37
C VAL A 49 -12.98 7.30 -9.73
N ILE A 50 -12.86 8.62 -9.87
CA ILE A 50 -13.07 9.30 -11.17
C ILE A 50 -12.01 8.85 -12.18
N ARG A 51 -10.73 8.77 -11.78
CA ARG A 51 -9.63 8.30 -12.64
C ARG A 51 -9.82 6.82 -13.02
N GLU A 52 -10.02 5.93 -12.05
CA GLU A 52 -10.18 4.48 -12.25
C GLU A 52 -11.37 4.17 -13.18
N VAL A 53 -12.53 4.79 -12.95
CA VAL A 53 -13.68 4.62 -13.83
C VAL A 53 -13.37 5.05 -15.26
N ALA A 54 -12.64 6.17 -15.45
CA ALA A 54 -12.28 6.62 -16.79
C ALA A 54 -11.28 5.65 -17.47
N GLU A 55 -10.29 5.14 -16.73
CA GLU A 55 -9.28 4.20 -17.23
C GLU A 55 -9.87 2.83 -17.56
N GLU A 56 -10.75 2.31 -16.70
CA GLU A 56 -11.29 0.97 -16.85
C GLU A 56 -12.46 0.89 -17.85
N THR A 57 -13.25 1.94 -17.96
CA THR A 57 -14.54 1.89 -18.70
C THR A 57 -14.69 2.92 -19.81
N GLY A 58 -13.86 3.97 -19.80
CA GLY A 58 -13.98 5.13 -20.69
C GLY A 58 -15.06 6.14 -20.29
N TYR A 59 -15.84 5.88 -19.23
CA TYR A 59 -16.82 6.86 -18.75
C TYR A 59 -16.13 8.00 -18.01
N ARG A 60 -16.64 9.21 -18.23
CA ARG A 60 -16.22 10.43 -17.51
C ARG A 60 -17.29 10.80 -16.51
N ILE A 61 -17.17 10.31 -15.29
CA ILE A 61 -18.03 10.70 -14.18
C ILE A 61 -17.44 11.93 -13.48
N THR A 62 -18.28 12.82 -12.96
CA THR A 62 -17.84 14.06 -12.27
C THR A 62 -18.23 14.08 -10.81
N GLU A 63 -19.34 13.48 -10.46
CA GLU A 63 -19.91 13.50 -9.11
C GLU A 63 -20.33 12.09 -8.66
N PRO A 64 -19.36 11.19 -8.39
CA PRO A 64 -19.71 9.88 -7.84
C PRO A 64 -20.28 10.02 -6.43
N HIS A 65 -21.36 9.29 -6.15
CA HIS A 65 -21.99 9.23 -4.83
C HIS A 65 -21.20 8.28 -3.94
N PHE A 66 -20.74 8.77 -2.79
CA PHE A 66 -20.12 7.93 -1.77
C PHE A 66 -21.20 7.14 -1.03
N GLU A 67 -21.04 5.82 -0.94
CA GLU A 67 -22.06 4.90 -0.42
C GLU A 67 -21.65 4.19 0.86
N GLY A 68 -20.38 4.28 1.22
CA GLY A 68 -19.91 3.66 2.45
C GLY A 68 -18.44 3.24 2.41
N LEU A 69 -18.03 2.71 3.53
CA LEU A 69 -16.66 2.21 3.73
C LEU A 69 -16.69 0.72 3.96
N LEU A 70 -15.86 -0.04 3.24
CA LEU A 70 -15.64 -1.46 3.46
C LEU A 70 -14.23 -1.66 4.01
N THR A 71 -14.08 -2.54 5.00
CA THR A 71 -12.80 -2.96 5.54
C THR A 71 -12.77 -4.46 5.75
N TRP A 72 -11.59 -5.04 5.85
CA TRP A 72 -11.43 -6.47 6.06
C TRP A 72 -10.21 -6.81 6.90
N ASP A 73 -10.22 -8.02 7.45
CA ASP A 73 -9.08 -8.74 7.99
C ASP A 73 -9.11 -10.21 7.53
N GLY A 74 -7.95 -10.89 7.58
CA GLY A 74 -7.84 -12.32 7.28
C GLY A 74 -8.04 -12.72 5.81
N PHE A 75 -8.14 -11.75 4.88
CA PHE A 75 -8.30 -12.00 3.45
C PHE A 75 -6.96 -12.29 2.75
N GLU A 76 -6.99 -12.55 1.41
CA GLU A 76 -5.80 -12.83 0.58
C GLU A 76 -4.78 -11.68 0.55
N ILE A 77 -5.24 -10.46 0.80
CA ILE A 77 -4.42 -9.24 0.85
C ILE A 77 -4.42 -8.66 2.28
N PRO A 78 -3.40 -7.88 2.65
CA PRO A 78 -3.33 -7.26 3.98
C PRO A 78 -4.60 -6.50 4.35
N PRO A 79 -4.93 -6.37 5.66
CA PRO A 79 -6.07 -5.57 6.11
C PRO A 79 -6.06 -4.18 5.52
N GLY A 80 -7.21 -3.73 5.02
CA GLY A 80 -7.31 -2.45 4.32
C GLY A 80 -8.72 -1.90 4.30
N GLY A 81 -8.93 -0.88 3.47
CA GLY A 81 -10.22 -0.22 3.28
C GLY A 81 -10.50 0.11 1.82
N ILE A 82 -11.78 0.05 1.45
CA ILE A 82 -12.31 0.43 0.16
C ILE A 82 -13.37 1.52 0.39
N ALA A 83 -13.26 2.64 -0.30
CA ALA A 83 -14.36 3.61 -0.42
C ALA A 83 -15.30 3.15 -1.54
N ILE A 84 -16.57 2.91 -1.19
CA ILE A 84 -17.58 2.43 -2.12
C ILE A 84 -18.32 3.62 -2.72
N PHE A 85 -18.53 3.59 -4.03
CA PHE A 85 -19.25 4.63 -4.78
C PHE A 85 -20.27 4.03 -5.71
N THR A 86 -21.26 4.87 -6.11
CA THR A 86 -22.10 4.67 -7.28
C THR A 86 -22.01 5.89 -8.17
N ALA A 87 -22.31 5.70 -9.47
CA ALA A 87 -22.50 6.81 -10.40
C ALA A 87 -23.48 6.41 -11.51
N ASP A 88 -24.42 7.29 -11.83
CA ASP A 88 -25.28 7.12 -12.99
C ASP A 88 -24.54 7.50 -14.27
N VAL A 89 -24.69 6.69 -15.31
CA VAL A 89 -24.11 6.95 -16.64
C VAL A 89 -25.18 7.06 -17.71
N PRO A 90 -24.97 7.95 -18.71
CA PRO A 90 -26.03 8.32 -19.67
C PRO A 90 -26.27 7.27 -20.77
N HIS A 91 -25.35 6.35 -20.98
CA HIS A 91 -25.41 5.33 -22.05
C HIS A 91 -24.75 4.02 -21.61
N ARG A 92 -24.84 2.96 -22.41
CA ARG A 92 -24.27 1.63 -22.11
C ARG A 92 -22.95 1.33 -22.81
N GLU A 93 -22.45 2.26 -23.60
CA GLU A 93 -21.21 2.09 -24.37
C GLU A 93 -20.00 2.28 -23.44
N PHE A 94 -19.11 1.29 -23.38
CA PHE A 94 -17.89 1.32 -22.58
C PHE A 94 -16.70 0.83 -23.41
N VAL A 95 -15.50 1.11 -22.94
CA VAL A 95 -14.25 0.61 -23.52
C VAL A 95 -13.80 -0.58 -22.70
N THR A 96 -13.35 -1.64 -23.37
CA THR A 96 -12.77 -2.81 -22.70
C THR A 96 -11.33 -2.54 -22.26
N ASN A 97 -10.93 -3.07 -21.12
CA ASN A 97 -9.58 -2.97 -20.61
C ASN A 97 -8.93 -4.36 -20.42
N HIS A 98 -7.71 -4.40 -19.90
CA HIS A 98 -6.97 -5.63 -19.65
C HIS A 98 -7.31 -6.31 -18.31
N GLU A 99 -8.02 -5.63 -17.42
CA GLU A 99 -8.37 -6.09 -16.06
C GLU A 99 -9.37 -7.24 -16.07
N GLY A 100 -10.26 -7.25 -17.05
CA GLY A 100 -11.29 -8.27 -17.16
C GLY A 100 -12.29 -8.01 -18.26
N GLU A 101 -13.44 -8.67 -18.17
CA GLU A 101 -14.58 -8.50 -19.07
C GLU A 101 -15.63 -7.62 -18.38
N LEU A 102 -16.05 -6.54 -19.03
CA LEU A 102 -17.13 -5.69 -18.56
C LEU A 102 -18.47 -6.14 -19.16
N ALA A 103 -19.49 -6.18 -18.34
CA ALA A 103 -20.85 -6.45 -18.81
C ALA A 103 -21.90 -5.74 -17.94
N TRP A 104 -22.97 -5.27 -18.61
CA TRP A 104 -24.17 -4.80 -17.93
C TRP A 104 -24.96 -5.98 -17.39
N GLN A 105 -25.21 -5.99 -16.09
CA GLN A 105 -25.96 -7.03 -15.40
C GLN A 105 -27.17 -6.43 -14.68
N PRO A 106 -28.30 -7.15 -14.63
CA PRO A 106 -29.45 -6.70 -13.84
C PRO A 106 -29.07 -6.52 -12.36
N ARG A 107 -29.54 -5.44 -11.72
CA ARG A 107 -29.28 -5.18 -10.29
C ARG A 107 -29.60 -6.37 -9.38
N PRO A 108 -30.72 -7.11 -9.56
CA PRO A 108 -30.98 -8.30 -8.74
C PRO A 108 -29.93 -9.39 -8.92
N TRP A 109 -29.42 -9.59 -10.14
CA TRP A 109 -28.36 -10.55 -10.41
C TRP A 109 -27.05 -10.17 -9.69
N ALA A 110 -26.65 -8.90 -9.80
CA ALA A 110 -25.44 -8.39 -9.13
C ALA A 110 -25.50 -8.53 -7.59
N CYS A 111 -26.73 -8.54 -7.04
CA CYS A 111 -26.95 -8.68 -5.60
C CYS A 111 -26.99 -10.14 -5.10
N THR A 112 -27.11 -11.14 -5.97
CA THR A 112 -27.43 -12.51 -5.53
C THR A 112 -26.71 -13.63 -6.28
N ALA A 113 -26.11 -13.36 -7.44
CA ALA A 113 -25.51 -14.39 -8.26
C ALA A 113 -24.22 -14.95 -7.60
N PRO A 114 -24.03 -16.27 -7.54
CA PRO A 114 -22.88 -16.89 -6.88
C PRO A 114 -21.52 -16.56 -7.53
N GLU A 115 -21.55 -16.09 -8.78
CA GLU A 115 -20.35 -15.63 -9.51
C GLU A 115 -19.91 -14.21 -9.11
N VAL A 116 -20.69 -13.52 -8.29
CA VAL A 116 -20.35 -12.18 -7.76
C VAL A 116 -19.58 -12.33 -6.44
N VAL A 117 -18.60 -11.44 -6.22
CA VAL A 117 -17.85 -11.40 -4.97
C VAL A 117 -18.78 -11.36 -3.77
N ASP A 118 -18.62 -12.25 -2.84
CA ASP A 118 -19.58 -12.62 -1.77
C ASP A 118 -19.99 -11.46 -0.85
N ASN A 119 -19.07 -10.52 -0.57
CA ASN A 119 -19.36 -9.37 0.27
C ASN A 119 -20.26 -8.33 -0.42
N ILE A 120 -20.30 -8.31 -1.77
CA ILE A 120 -21.19 -7.44 -2.54
C ILE A 120 -22.65 -7.77 -2.22
N HIS A 121 -22.98 -9.03 -1.97
CA HIS A 121 -24.32 -9.46 -1.59
C HIS A 121 -24.81 -8.85 -0.26
N VAL A 122 -23.90 -8.32 0.56
CA VAL A 122 -24.23 -7.69 1.85
C VAL A 122 -24.49 -6.20 1.69
N PHE A 123 -23.62 -5.50 0.96
CA PHE A 123 -23.69 -4.05 0.91
C PHE A 123 -24.43 -3.50 -0.32
N LEU A 124 -24.32 -4.13 -1.51
CA LEU A 124 -24.93 -3.59 -2.72
C LEU A 124 -26.48 -3.51 -2.67
N PRO A 125 -27.20 -4.52 -2.14
CA PRO A 125 -28.66 -4.40 -1.97
C PRO A 125 -29.07 -3.21 -1.09
N ARG A 126 -28.31 -2.92 -0.03
CA ARG A 126 -28.56 -1.80 0.90
C ARG A 126 -28.31 -0.46 0.24
N ILE A 127 -27.22 -0.35 -0.53
CA ILE A 127 -26.89 0.84 -1.33
C ILE A 127 -28.01 1.12 -2.35
N LEU A 128 -28.43 0.11 -3.11
CA LEU A 128 -29.48 0.26 -4.12
C LEU A 128 -30.86 0.54 -3.51
N ALA A 129 -31.07 0.18 -2.24
CA ALA A 129 -32.26 0.54 -1.48
C ALA A 129 -32.22 1.97 -0.87
N GLY A 130 -31.10 2.68 -1.01
CA GLY A 130 -30.89 4.02 -0.46
C GLY A 130 -30.76 4.03 1.06
N GLU A 131 -30.23 2.97 1.68
CA GLU A 131 -29.94 2.94 3.10
C GLU A 131 -28.88 4.00 3.46
N PRO A 132 -28.82 4.46 4.72
CA PRO A 132 -27.79 5.39 5.17
C PRO A 132 -26.36 4.88 4.95
N LEU A 133 -25.38 5.80 4.90
CA LEU A 133 -23.98 5.48 4.80
C LEU A 133 -23.52 4.60 5.96
N LEU A 134 -22.93 3.44 5.61
CA LEU A 134 -22.49 2.45 6.60
C LEU A 134 -21.01 2.09 6.41
N HIS A 135 -20.45 1.60 7.49
CA HIS A 135 -19.18 0.90 7.51
C HIS A 135 -19.44 -0.62 7.57
N TYR A 136 -18.89 -1.33 6.61
CA TYR A 136 -18.94 -2.78 6.49
C TYR A 136 -17.57 -3.34 6.82
N HIS A 137 -17.47 -4.19 7.83
CA HIS A 137 -16.23 -4.87 8.16
C HIS A 137 -16.42 -6.38 8.03
N PHE A 138 -15.56 -7.01 7.22
CA PHE A 138 -15.61 -8.44 6.94
C PHE A 138 -14.34 -9.13 7.44
N SER A 139 -14.52 -10.20 8.24
CA SER A 139 -13.41 -11.05 8.66
C SER A 139 -13.43 -12.35 7.87
N TYR A 140 -12.25 -12.75 7.38
CA TYR A 140 -12.06 -13.98 6.61
C TYR A 140 -11.15 -14.93 7.34
N LYS A 141 -11.37 -16.23 7.10
CA LYS A 141 -10.52 -17.32 7.59
C LYS A 141 -10.50 -18.42 6.54
N ASP A 142 -9.30 -18.86 6.15
CA ASP A 142 -9.08 -19.90 5.14
C ASP A 142 -9.81 -19.63 3.80
N GLY A 143 -9.92 -18.34 3.43
CA GLY A 143 -10.61 -17.87 2.22
C GLY A 143 -12.12 -17.72 2.36
N GLU A 144 -12.72 -18.11 3.49
CA GLU A 144 -14.14 -17.97 3.74
C GLU A 144 -14.45 -16.77 4.64
N ARG A 145 -15.53 -16.06 4.33
CA ARG A 145 -16.03 -14.97 5.17
C ARG A 145 -16.73 -15.54 6.40
N VAL A 146 -16.17 -15.25 7.58
CA VAL A 146 -16.62 -15.83 8.86
C VAL A 146 -17.36 -14.86 9.77
N ARG A 147 -17.23 -13.55 9.50
CA ARG A 147 -17.90 -12.52 10.32
C ARG A 147 -18.16 -11.24 9.54
N ASP A 148 -19.35 -10.68 9.76
CA ASP A 148 -19.76 -9.36 9.27
C ASP A 148 -20.05 -8.45 10.46
N VAL A 149 -19.52 -7.23 10.42
CA VAL A 149 -19.87 -6.16 11.35
C VAL A 149 -20.30 -4.95 10.53
N ILE A 150 -21.55 -4.51 10.72
CA ILE A 150 -22.12 -3.38 9.98
C ILE A 150 -22.51 -2.32 11.01
N GLY A 151 -22.09 -1.08 10.80
CA GLY A 151 -22.36 0.00 11.72
C GLY A 151 -22.17 1.37 11.07
N PRO A 152 -22.24 2.45 11.86
CA PRO A 152 -21.98 3.80 11.38
C PRO A 152 -20.53 3.95 10.91
N LEU A 153 -20.28 4.90 10.00
CA LEU A 153 -18.92 5.27 9.62
C LEU A 153 -18.09 5.65 10.87
N PRO A 154 -16.79 5.30 10.91
CA PRO A 154 -15.90 5.75 11.97
C PRO A 154 -15.92 7.28 12.07
N PRO A 155 -15.96 7.86 13.28
CA PRO A 155 -16.13 9.30 13.47
C PRO A 155 -14.95 10.13 12.95
N ASP A 156 -13.80 9.53 12.79
CA ASP A 156 -12.57 10.12 12.26
C ASP A 156 -12.39 9.87 10.74
N PHE A 157 -13.29 9.12 10.11
CA PHE A 157 -13.28 8.91 8.66
C PHE A 157 -13.56 10.21 7.90
N LYS A 158 -12.72 10.52 6.91
CA LYS A 158 -12.88 11.70 6.04
C LYS A 158 -12.68 11.31 4.59
N LEU A 159 -13.74 11.41 3.80
CA LEU A 159 -13.74 11.08 2.38
C LEU A 159 -12.79 11.94 1.55
N ASP A 160 -12.70 13.22 1.87
CA ASP A 160 -11.92 14.20 1.09
C ASP A 160 -10.48 14.36 1.61
N LYS A 161 -10.05 13.48 2.53
CA LYS A 161 -8.64 13.43 2.94
C LYS A 161 -7.84 12.76 1.83
N PRO A 162 -6.80 13.42 1.29
CA PRO A 162 -5.89 12.78 0.35
C PRO A 162 -5.33 11.48 0.95
N TYR A 163 -5.36 10.43 0.15
CA TYR A 163 -4.68 9.20 0.51
C TYR A 163 -3.19 9.48 0.59
N GLN A 164 -2.73 9.42 1.75
CA GLN A 164 -1.33 9.16 1.97
C GLN A 164 -1.32 7.67 2.27
N PRO A 165 -0.72 6.84 1.37
CA PRO A 165 -0.46 5.48 1.78
C PRO A 165 0.05 5.63 3.19
N GLU A 166 -0.56 4.90 4.15
CA GLU A 166 0.05 4.88 5.45
C GLU A 166 1.48 4.33 5.28
N MET A 167 2.35 5.20 4.80
CA MET A 167 3.66 5.36 5.39
C MET A 167 3.44 5.99 6.77
N GLY A 168 2.27 5.75 7.34
CA GLY A 168 1.88 5.94 8.71
C GLY A 168 2.41 4.83 9.55
N TYR A 169 3.69 4.59 9.42
CA TYR A 169 4.39 4.20 10.61
C TYR A 169 4.35 5.45 11.46
N ALA A 170 3.49 5.41 12.46
CA ALA A 170 3.41 6.44 13.44
C ALA A 170 4.83 6.80 13.81
N GLU A 171 5.16 8.08 13.68
CA GLU A 171 6.46 8.56 14.13
C GLU A 171 6.70 8.01 15.54
N GLU A 172 7.82 7.33 15.72
CA GLU A 172 8.15 6.73 16.98
C GLU A 172 9.12 7.65 17.72
N GLN A 173 8.75 8.06 18.93
CA GLN A 173 9.62 8.86 19.78
C GLN A 173 10.32 7.97 20.80
N ARG A 174 11.65 8.07 20.90
CA ARG A 174 12.45 7.45 21.95
C ARG A 174 13.39 8.51 22.56
N GLY A 175 13.03 9.05 23.73
CA GLY A 175 13.78 10.14 24.35
C GLY A 175 13.81 11.38 23.43
N GLU A 176 15.00 11.83 23.09
CA GLU A 176 15.21 12.99 22.20
C GLU A 176 15.22 12.63 20.69
N PHE A 177 15.05 11.36 20.35
CA PHE A 177 15.10 10.87 18.98
C PHE A 177 13.71 10.56 18.44
N LEU A 178 13.45 10.97 17.20
CA LEU A 178 12.26 10.71 16.42
C LEU A 178 12.60 9.82 15.24
N LEU A 179 11.94 8.67 15.09
CA LEU A 179 11.98 7.85 13.88
C LEU A 179 10.78 8.19 13.02
N SER A 180 11.00 8.43 11.73
CA SER A 180 9.95 8.73 10.75
C SER A 180 10.22 8.03 9.41
N PHE A 181 9.14 7.63 8.75
CA PHE A 181 9.15 7.14 7.36
C PHE A 181 8.80 8.24 6.35
N ASP A 182 8.54 9.44 6.83
CA ASP A 182 8.21 10.59 6.01
C ASP A 182 9.42 11.03 5.19
N LYS A 183 9.33 10.90 3.87
CA LYS A 183 10.40 11.29 2.95
C LYS A 183 10.61 12.80 2.90
N ASP A 184 9.58 13.59 3.19
CA ASP A 184 9.68 15.05 3.18
C ASP A 184 10.54 15.58 4.35
N ARG A 185 10.79 14.73 5.37
CA ARG A 185 11.73 15.04 6.45
C ARG A 185 13.18 14.73 6.12
N LEU A 186 13.45 13.95 5.06
CA LEU A 186 14.81 13.54 4.74
C LEU A 186 15.68 14.75 4.38
N GLN A 187 16.85 14.80 4.99
CA GLN A 187 17.90 15.76 4.68
C GLN A 187 18.84 15.12 3.68
N LEU A 188 18.59 15.39 2.39
CA LEU A 188 19.30 14.72 1.29
C LEU A 188 20.79 14.99 1.29
N ASP A 189 21.21 16.17 1.75
CA ASP A 189 22.60 16.56 1.96
C ASP A 189 23.30 15.67 3.01
N VAL A 190 22.62 15.35 4.11
CA VAL A 190 23.11 14.41 5.14
C VAL A 190 23.23 13.00 4.59
N VAL A 191 22.22 12.55 3.81
CA VAL A 191 22.24 11.21 3.20
C VAL A 191 23.33 11.11 2.15
N GLU A 192 23.52 12.13 1.31
CA GLU A 192 24.57 12.20 0.29
C GLU A 192 25.97 12.16 0.95
N ASP A 193 26.22 13.05 1.90
CA ASP A 193 27.52 13.10 2.59
C ASP A 193 27.88 11.75 3.19
N PHE A 194 26.92 11.10 3.87
CA PHE A 194 27.19 9.78 4.42
C PHE A 194 27.43 8.71 3.36
N LEU A 195 26.54 8.59 2.36
CA LEU A 195 26.64 7.55 1.35
C LEU A 195 27.84 7.73 0.45
N ALA A 196 28.03 8.94 -0.11
CA ALA A 196 29.07 9.19 -1.10
C ALA A 196 30.46 9.40 -0.51
N GLN A 197 30.58 9.87 0.77
CA GLN A 197 31.87 10.24 1.36
C GLN A 197 32.33 9.30 2.49
N GLN A 198 31.39 8.63 3.20
CA GLN A 198 31.72 7.89 4.40
C GLN A 198 31.45 6.39 4.30
N SER A 199 30.61 5.95 3.37
CA SER A 199 30.28 4.54 3.24
C SER A 199 31.18 3.82 2.23
N TYR A 200 31.61 2.59 2.54
CA TYR A 200 32.42 1.78 1.65
C TYR A 200 31.61 1.15 0.50
N TRP A 201 30.27 1.08 0.64
CA TRP A 201 29.39 0.42 -0.35
C TRP A 201 28.76 1.39 -1.35
N ALA A 202 28.89 2.68 -1.14
CA ALA A 202 28.29 3.72 -1.99
C ALA A 202 29.25 4.90 -2.21
N GLU A 203 30.54 4.74 -1.94
CA GLU A 203 31.57 5.77 -2.15
C GLU A 203 31.49 6.33 -3.58
N GLY A 204 31.46 7.64 -3.70
CA GLY A 204 31.39 8.35 -4.99
C GLY A 204 30.04 8.24 -5.71
N ARG A 205 28.99 7.71 -5.10
CA ARG A 205 27.66 7.61 -5.74
C ARG A 205 27.13 9.01 -6.06
N PRO A 206 26.78 9.30 -7.34
CA PRO A 206 26.29 10.61 -7.73
C PRO A 206 24.97 10.98 -7.04
N PHE A 207 24.79 12.26 -6.70
CA PHE A 207 23.59 12.76 -6.03
C PHE A 207 22.29 12.38 -6.74
N VAL A 208 22.23 12.50 -8.07
CA VAL A 208 21.04 12.13 -8.87
C VAL A 208 20.65 10.65 -8.69
N VAL A 209 21.65 9.77 -8.49
CA VAL A 209 21.41 8.34 -8.24
C VAL A 209 20.87 8.13 -6.84
N ILE A 210 21.39 8.86 -5.83
CA ILE A 210 20.90 8.85 -4.45
C ILE A 210 19.45 9.33 -4.41
N GLU A 211 19.16 10.48 -5.01
CA GLU A 211 17.82 11.07 -5.08
C GLU A 211 16.83 10.10 -5.75
N THR A 212 17.16 9.60 -6.94
CA THR A 212 16.32 8.63 -7.65
C THR A 212 16.07 7.37 -6.81
N SER A 213 17.10 6.88 -6.12
CA SER A 213 16.96 5.70 -5.27
C SER A 213 16.04 5.94 -4.06
N ILE A 214 16.07 7.12 -3.47
CA ILE A 214 15.17 7.53 -2.38
C ILE A 214 13.73 7.64 -2.87
N GLN A 215 13.51 8.26 -4.03
CA GLN A 215 12.17 8.40 -4.63
C GLN A 215 11.50 7.04 -4.82
N ASN A 216 12.26 6.01 -5.25
CA ASN A 216 11.77 4.68 -5.58
C ASN A 216 11.96 3.63 -4.47
N SER A 217 12.04 4.04 -3.22
CA SER A 217 12.22 3.14 -2.07
C SER A 217 11.42 3.60 -0.87
N VAL A 218 11.18 2.72 0.06
CA VAL A 218 10.73 3.08 1.41
C VAL A 218 11.94 3.53 2.21
N CYS A 219 11.87 4.70 2.82
CA CYS A 219 12.97 5.30 3.56
C CYS A 219 12.59 5.49 5.03
N LEU A 220 13.57 5.38 5.91
CA LEU A 220 13.47 5.63 7.34
C LEU A 220 14.54 6.62 7.74
N GLY A 221 14.18 7.66 8.46
CA GLY A 221 15.10 8.61 9.08
C GLY A 221 14.96 8.59 10.60
N ILE A 222 16.07 8.77 11.34
CA ILE A 222 16.01 9.14 12.76
C ILE A 222 16.55 10.55 12.88
N TYR A 223 15.84 11.35 13.68
CA TYR A 223 16.12 12.77 13.87
C TYR A 223 16.33 13.07 15.35
N ARG A 224 17.26 13.97 15.63
CA ARG A 224 17.51 14.55 16.96
C ARG A 224 17.40 16.06 16.85
N GLN A 225 16.45 16.68 17.56
CA GLN A 225 16.19 18.12 17.48
C GLN A 225 16.04 18.66 16.02
N GLY A 226 15.38 17.88 15.17
CA GLY A 226 15.16 18.21 13.75
C GLY A 226 16.32 17.90 12.81
N LEU A 227 17.49 17.47 13.30
CA LEU A 227 18.61 17.07 12.47
C LEU A 227 18.59 15.55 12.23
N GLN A 228 18.76 15.14 10.97
CA GLN A 228 18.84 13.73 10.61
C GLN A 228 20.17 13.12 11.10
N VAL A 229 20.06 12.03 11.85
CA VAL A 229 21.21 11.36 12.47
C VAL A 229 21.35 9.88 12.09
N ALA A 230 20.34 9.34 11.42
CA ALA A 230 20.39 7.97 10.93
C ALA A 230 19.44 7.81 9.74
N PHE A 231 19.69 6.77 8.93
CA PHE A 231 18.91 6.47 7.74
C PHE A 231 18.93 4.97 7.45
N ALA A 232 17.88 4.49 6.81
CA ALA A 232 17.80 3.17 6.19
C ALA A 232 16.86 3.22 4.99
N ARG A 233 17.05 2.30 4.04
CA ARG A 233 16.24 2.23 2.83
C ARG A 233 15.85 0.79 2.53
N LEU A 234 14.57 0.58 2.16
CA LEU A 234 14.02 -0.68 1.66
C LEU A 234 13.62 -0.51 0.20
N VAL A 235 14.31 -1.21 -0.70
CA VAL A 235 13.87 -1.39 -2.08
C VAL A 235 12.88 -2.54 -2.10
N THR A 236 11.66 -2.31 -2.54
CA THR A 236 10.59 -3.31 -2.44
C THR A 236 9.50 -3.09 -3.48
N ASP A 237 8.87 -4.20 -3.90
CA ASP A 237 7.60 -4.20 -4.63
C ASP A 237 6.38 -4.09 -3.70
N GLN A 238 6.63 -3.97 -2.39
CA GLN A 238 5.63 -3.90 -1.31
C GLN A 238 4.72 -5.13 -1.19
N ALA A 239 5.09 -6.25 -1.79
CA ALA A 239 4.30 -7.47 -1.82
C ALA A 239 5.12 -8.74 -1.57
N THR A 240 6.14 -8.98 -2.39
CA THR A 240 6.83 -10.28 -2.39
C THR A 240 8.25 -10.22 -1.85
N PHE A 241 8.94 -9.07 -1.99
CA PHE A 241 10.37 -8.95 -1.77
C PHE A 241 10.76 -7.57 -1.23
N ALA A 242 11.79 -7.56 -0.39
CA ALA A 242 12.48 -6.33 0.02
C ALA A 242 14.00 -6.53 0.10
N TRP A 243 14.73 -5.47 -0.20
CA TRP A 243 16.17 -5.36 0.00
C TRP A 243 16.47 -4.21 0.96
N LEU A 244 16.94 -4.54 2.18
CA LEU A 244 17.36 -3.55 3.17
C LEU A 244 18.77 -3.09 2.85
N CYS A 245 18.96 -1.80 2.63
CA CYS A 245 20.23 -1.21 2.24
C CYS A 245 20.41 0.21 2.79
N ASP A 246 21.58 0.77 2.57
CA ASP A 246 21.96 2.13 2.92
C ASP A 246 21.70 2.48 4.42
N VAL A 247 21.90 1.50 5.30
CA VAL A 247 21.70 1.66 6.75
C VAL A 247 22.89 2.37 7.37
N PHE A 248 22.65 3.55 7.94
CA PHE A 248 23.69 4.25 8.67
C PHE A 248 23.21 4.91 9.97
N VAL A 249 24.14 5.19 10.85
CA VAL A 249 23.98 6.02 12.06
C VAL A 249 25.20 6.91 12.18
N ASP A 250 24.96 8.20 12.46
CA ASP A 250 26.02 9.17 12.75
C ASP A 250 27.04 8.59 13.74
N GLN A 251 28.33 8.75 13.43
CA GLN A 251 29.41 8.13 14.21
C GLN A 251 29.38 8.53 15.68
N SER A 252 29.06 9.79 15.98
CA SER A 252 29.01 10.34 17.34
C SER A 252 27.87 9.76 18.18
N LEU A 253 26.86 9.15 17.54
CA LEU A 253 25.66 8.60 18.17
C LEU A 253 25.59 7.07 18.12
N ARG A 254 26.66 6.43 17.63
CA ARG A 254 26.75 4.96 17.65
C ARG A 254 26.78 4.42 19.10
N GLY A 255 26.32 3.18 19.26
CA GLY A 255 26.22 2.56 20.58
C GLY A 255 24.97 2.91 21.38
N GLN A 256 24.16 3.89 20.96
CA GLN A 256 22.92 4.32 21.61
C GLN A 256 21.66 3.54 21.16
N GLY A 257 21.81 2.50 20.35
CA GLY A 257 20.70 1.66 19.92
C GLY A 257 19.94 2.14 18.67
N LEU A 258 20.35 3.25 18.04
CA LEU A 258 19.65 3.81 16.87
C LEU A 258 19.64 2.86 15.67
N GLY A 259 20.76 2.18 15.40
CA GLY A 259 20.82 1.17 14.33
C GLY A 259 19.92 -0.04 14.60
N LYS A 260 19.78 -0.45 15.86
CA LYS A 260 18.82 -1.50 16.26
C LYS A 260 17.40 -1.06 15.94
N TRP A 261 17.07 0.15 16.31
CA TRP A 261 15.73 0.71 16.09
C TRP A 261 15.38 0.83 14.61
N LEU A 262 16.33 1.28 13.75
CA LEU A 262 16.14 1.29 12.30
C LEU A 262 15.84 -0.12 11.74
N VAL A 263 16.65 -1.12 12.14
CA VAL A 263 16.46 -2.50 11.67
C VAL A 263 15.12 -3.07 12.14
N GLU A 264 14.79 -2.91 13.43
CA GLU A 264 13.49 -3.32 13.98
C GLU A 264 12.32 -2.64 13.25
N ALA A 265 12.42 -1.34 12.98
CA ALA A 265 11.37 -0.59 12.27
C ALA A 265 11.22 -1.05 10.82
N ALA A 266 12.33 -1.26 10.10
CA ALA A 266 12.34 -1.77 8.74
C ALA A 266 11.72 -3.18 8.64
N CYS A 267 12.05 -4.07 9.59
CA CYS A 267 11.47 -5.42 9.64
C CYS A 267 9.98 -5.38 9.99
N ARG A 268 9.56 -4.58 10.98
CA ARG A 268 8.13 -4.39 11.28
C ARG A 268 7.37 -3.85 10.06
N TYR A 269 8.02 -3.01 9.26
CA TYR A 269 7.45 -2.56 7.98
C TYR A 269 7.20 -3.75 7.07
N ALA A 270 8.22 -4.52 6.77
CA ALA A 270 8.13 -5.66 5.89
C ALA A 270 7.07 -6.67 6.36
N ASP A 271 7.03 -6.97 7.67
CA ASP A 271 6.06 -7.89 8.27
C ASP A 271 4.61 -7.40 8.12
N ARG A 272 4.36 -6.11 8.37
CA ARG A 272 3.03 -5.51 8.22
C ARG A 272 2.54 -5.48 6.78
N GLN A 273 3.45 -5.34 5.80
CA GLN A 273 3.14 -5.42 4.38
C GLN A 273 2.99 -6.87 3.88
N GLY A 274 3.21 -7.86 4.75
CA GLY A 274 3.19 -9.27 4.33
C GLY A 274 4.32 -9.66 3.38
N ILE A 275 5.42 -8.91 3.35
CA ILE A 275 6.57 -9.19 2.50
C ILE A 275 7.24 -10.49 2.94
N LYS A 276 7.17 -11.51 2.11
CA LYS A 276 7.60 -12.88 2.46
C LYS A 276 9.13 -13.01 2.61
N ARG A 277 9.90 -12.13 1.97
CA ARG A 277 11.35 -12.24 1.96
C ARG A 277 12.02 -10.88 1.96
N THR A 278 12.80 -10.62 3.01
CA THR A 278 13.68 -9.46 3.07
C THR A 278 15.13 -9.92 3.05
N LEU A 279 15.95 -9.32 2.21
CA LEU A 279 17.38 -9.60 2.10
C LEU A 279 18.20 -8.36 2.40
N LEU A 280 19.47 -8.58 2.71
CA LEU A 280 20.50 -7.54 2.80
C LEU A 280 21.88 -8.15 2.47
N ALA A 281 22.86 -7.28 2.24
CA ALA A 281 24.27 -7.65 2.25
C ALA A 281 25.00 -6.77 3.28
N THR A 282 25.89 -7.37 4.06
CA THR A 282 26.71 -6.65 5.03
C THR A 282 28.09 -7.28 5.12
N LYS A 283 29.11 -6.44 5.36
CA LYS A 283 30.49 -6.89 5.58
C LYS A 283 30.77 -7.24 7.05
N ASP A 284 30.19 -6.48 7.98
CA ASP A 284 30.62 -6.43 9.38
C ASP A 284 29.49 -6.34 10.42
N ALA A 285 28.24 -6.11 9.99
CA ALA A 285 27.12 -5.87 10.90
C ALA A 285 26.19 -7.10 11.08
N HIS A 286 26.63 -8.32 10.79
CA HIS A 286 25.80 -9.54 10.86
C HIS A 286 25.03 -9.65 12.19
N ARG A 287 25.72 -9.45 13.33
CA ARG A 287 25.09 -9.56 14.66
C ARG A 287 23.93 -8.58 14.88
N LEU A 288 24.00 -7.38 14.27
CA LEU A 288 22.91 -6.39 14.33
C LEU A 288 21.66 -6.94 13.67
N TYR A 289 21.80 -7.44 12.46
CA TYR A 289 20.69 -7.94 11.65
C TYR A 289 20.14 -9.26 12.19
N GLU A 290 20.99 -10.16 12.66
CA GLU A 290 20.56 -11.42 13.28
C GLU A 290 19.71 -11.18 14.54
N HIS A 291 20.18 -10.33 15.46
CA HIS A 291 19.52 -10.14 16.76
C HIS A 291 18.27 -9.26 16.69
N TYR A 292 18.26 -8.26 15.82
CA TYR A 292 17.20 -7.23 15.81
C TYR A 292 16.29 -7.30 14.58
N GLY A 293 16.68 -8.02 13.53
CA GLY A 293 15.91 -8.20 12.31
C GLY A 293 15.53 -9.65 12.03
N GLY A 294 16.05 -10.61 12.81
CA GLY A 294 15.81 -12.03 12.56
C GLY A 294 16.46 -12.57 11.27
N PHE A 295 17.44 -11.84 10.72
CA PHE A 295 18.14 -12.29 9.53
C PHE A 295 19.09 -13.46 9.86
N HIS A 296 19.27 -14.34 8.90
CA HIS A 296 20.20 -15.45 8.98
C HIS A 296 20.91 -15.63 7.63
N SER A 297 22.02 -16.34 7.64
CA SER A 297 22.72 -16.70 6.40
C SER A 297 21.78 -17.44 5.43
N LEU A 298 21.95 -17.21 4.15
CA LEU A 298 21.16 -17.91 3.13
C LEU A 298 21.35 -19.43 3.25
N GLU A 299 20.26 -20.18 3.38
CA GLU A 299 20.29 -21.64 3.48
C GLU A 299 20.98 -22.30 2.28
N ILE A 300 20.76 -21.74 1.08
CA ILE A 300 21.33 -22.23 -0.17
C ILE A 300 21.91 -21.05 -0.95
N PRO A 301 23.14 -20.60 -0.58
CA PRO A 301 23.78 -19.45 -1.25
C PRO A 301 23.90 -19.62 -2.77
N GLY A 302 24.15 -20.84 -3.24
CA GLY A 302 24.27 -21.15 -4.67
C GLY A 302 23.02 -20.95 -5.52
N LYS A 303 21.84 -20.69 -4.90
CA LYS A 303 20.63 -20.29 -5.63
C LYS A 303 20.60 -18.79 -6.00
N TRP A 304 21.54 -18.02 -5.47
CA TRP A 304 21.58 -16.58 -5.64
C TRP A 304 22.66 -16.21 -6.66
N MET A 305 22.31 -15.30 -7.55
CA MET A 305 23.23 -14.81 -8.58
C MET A 305 23.18 -13.28 -8.58
N SER A 306 24.32 -12.64 -8.78
CA SER A 306 24.43 -11.20 -9.00
C SER A 306 24.89 -10.93 -10.44
N ARG A 307 24.50 -9.76 -10.96
CA ARG A 307 25.01 -9.23 -12.22
C ARG A 307 25.40 -7.78 -11.99
N THR A 308 26.64 -7.44 -12.29
CA THR A 308 27.13 -6.07 -12.33
C THR A 308 27.11 -5.58 -13.78
N HIS A 309 26.72 -4.33 -14.00
CA HIS A 309 26.81 -3.72 -15.33
C HIS A 309 28.30 -3.56 -15.70
N PRO A 310 28.72 -3.86 -16.94
CA PRO A 310 30.15 -3.85 -17.33
C PRO A 310 30.88 -2.52 -17.08
N ASP A 311 30.16 -1.40 -17.11
CA ASP A 311 30.76 -0.07 -16.89
C ASP A 311 31.04 0.25 -15.40
N PHE A 312 30.74 -0.69 -14.49
CA PHE A 312 30.92 -0.55 -13.03
C PHE A 312 31.81 -1.64 -12.42
N GLU A 313 32.61 -2.35 -13.24
CA GLU A 313 33.64 -3.29 -12.77
C GLU A 313 34.95 -2.58 -12.40
#